data_b28e96dfd9d004f6cb85dfd750f8b0ec
#
_entry.id   b28e96dfd9d004f6cb85dfd750f8b0ec
#
_cell.length_a   1.000
_cell.length_b   1.000
_cell.length_c   1.000
_cell.angle_alpha   90.00
_cell.angle_beta   90.00
_cell.angle_gamma   90.00
#
_symmetry.space_group_name_H-M   'P 1'
#
loop_
_entity.id
_entity.type
_entity.pdbx_description
1 polymer ?
#
loop_
_entity_poly.entity_id
_entity_poly.type
_entity_poly.pdbx_seq_one_letter_code
_entity_poly.pdbx_strand_id
1 'polypeptide(L)'
;LKGKFIYYVGPVDPVGDEVVGPAGPTTATRMDKFTRQVLEATGLFGMIGKADRGPAAVEAIKDNKATYLMAVGGAAYLVSKAVREAEVVAFADLGMEAIYKFVVEDMPVSVAVDVNGTSIHATAPKIWQAKIGKIPVVDAAAG
;
A
#
# COMPACT_ATOMS: atom_id res chain seq x y z
N LEU A 1 -10.61 14.04 -5.05
CA LEU A 1 -9.96 12.73 -4.86
C LEU A 1 -10.78 11.56 -5.40
N LYS A 2 -12.00 11.83 -5.89
CA LYS A 2 -12.90 10.80 -6.43
C LYS A 2 -12.19 9.96 -7.51
N GLY A 3 -12.23 8.64 -7.36
CA GLY A 3 -11.61 7.71 -8.30
C GLY A 3 -10.07 7.68 -8.29
N LYS A 4 -9.43 8.30 -7.30
CA LYS A 4 -7.98 8.30 -7.12
C LYS A 4 -7.55 7.35 -6.01
N PHE A 5 -6.25 7.15 -5.88
CA PHE A 5 -5.63 6.40 -4.79
C PHE A 5 -4.93 7.35 -3.82
N ILE A 6 -4.89 6.98 -2.54
CA ILE A 6 -3.93 7.52 -1.59
C ILE A 6 -2.78 6.51 -1.46
N TYR A 7 -1.55 7.00 -1.52
CA TYR A 7 -0.36 6.24 -1.19
C TYR A 7 0.21 6.71 0.15
N TYR A 8 0.25 5.82 1.13
CA TYR A 8 0.87 6.11 2.42
C TYR A 8 2.38 6.01 2.29
N VAL A 9 3.00 7.15 2.10
CA VAL A 9 4.44 7.30 1.83
C VAL A 9 4.94 8.64 2.37
N GLY A 10 6.19 8.68 2.78
CA GLY A 10 6.96 9.90 2.96
C GLY A 10 8.14 9.80 2.01
N PRO A 11 8.08 10.42 0.82
CA PRO A 11 9.15 10.32 -0.14
C PRO A 11 10.39 11.07 0.34
N VAL A 12 11.56 10.52 0.10
CA VAL A 12 12.83 11.21 0.32
C VAL A 12 13.03 12.24 -0.79
N ASP A 13 13.74 13.32 -0.49
CA ASP A 13 14.08 14.33 -1.49
C ASP A 13 14.84 13.71 -2.67
N PRO A 14 14.59 14.17 -3.90
CA PRO A 14 15.26 13.66 -5.08
C PRO A 14 16.75 14.06 -5.11
N VAL A 15 17.57 13.22 -5.73
CA VAL A 15 18.99 13.49 -5.95
C VAL A 15 19.28 13.44 -7.46
N GLY A 16 19.96 14.47 -7.97
CA GLY A 16 20.25 14.57 -9.40
C GLY A 16 18.99 14.69 -10.26
N ASP A 17 18.83 13.80 -11.21
CA ASP A 17 17.71 13.80 -12.18
C ASP A 17 16.48 12.98 -11.70
N GLU A 18 16.41 12.63 -10.44
CA GLU A 18 15.27 11.89 -9.89
C GLU A 18 14.02 12.78 -9.82
N VAL A 19 12.86 12.23 -10.16
CA VAL A 19 11.56 12.88 -9.96
C VAL A 19 11.23 12.97 -8.47
N VAL A 20 11.58 11.91 -7.74
CA VAL A 20 11.42 11.77 -6.29
C VAL A 20 12.46 10.76 -5.81
N GLY A 21 13.00 10.96 -4.63
CA GLY A 21 13.90 9.99 -4.00
C GLY A 21 13.16 8.72 -3.56
N PRO A 22 13.80 7.82 -2.83
CA PRO A 22 13.18 6.59 -2.36
C PRO A 22 11.79 6.81 -1.75
N ALA A 23 10.77 6.15 -2.29
CA ALA A 23 9.35 6.34 -1.96
C ALA A 23 8.69 5.01 -1.53
N GLY A 24 9.23 4.40 -0.47
CA GLY A 24 8.72 3.14 0.07
C GLY A 24 7.42 3.30 0.85
N PRO A 25 6.54 2.27 0.84
CA PRO A 25 5.28 2.32 1.55
C PRO A 25 5.47 2.41 3.07
N THR A 26 4.62 3.19 3.74
CA THR A 26 4.53 3.21 5.21
C THR A 26 3.40 2.32 5.70
N THR A 27 3.39 2.03 7.01
CA THR A 27 2.39 1.19 7.66
C THR A 27 1.01 1.83 7.60
N ALA A 28 0.07 1.16 6.93
CA ALA A 28 -1.30 1.65 6.72
C ALA A 28 -2.19 1.51 7.95
N THR A 29 -1.94 0.54 8.84
CA THR A 29 -2.77 0.24 10.02
C THR A 29 -3.00 1.44 10.94
N ARG A 30 -2.01 2.34 11.08
CA ARG A 30 -2.15 3.57 11.86
C ARG A 30 -3.24 4.51 11.31
N MET A 31 -3.61 4.36 10.04
CA MET A 31 -4.63 5.18 9.37
C MET A 31 -6.03 4.55 9.44
N ASP A 32 -6.18 3.36 10.04
CA ASP A 32 -7.45 2.63 10.07
C ASP A 32 -8.59 3.42 10.70
N LYS A 33 -8.32 4.17 11.77
CA LYS A 33 -9.31 5.01 12.45
C LYS A 33 -9.91 6.12 11.57
N PHE A 34 -9.22 6.51 10.51
CA PHE A 34 -9.66 7.54 9.57
C PHE A 34 -10.23 6.98 8.27
N THR A 35 -10.06 5.68 8.02
CA THR A 35 -10.33 5.05 6.72
C THR A 35 -11.77 5.27 6.26
N ARG A 36 -12.75 5.00 7.12
CA ARG A 36 -14.17 5.18 6.77
C ARG A 36 -14.47 6.62 6.42
N GLN A 37 -14.10 7.57 7.27
CA GLN A 37 -14.32 8.99 7.07
C GLN A 37 -13.70 9.48 5.74
N VAL A 38 -12.48 9.06 5.46
CA VAL A 38 -11.77 9.47 4.23
C VAL A 38 -12.47 8.90 2.99
N LEU A 39 -12.83 7.62 2.99
CA LEU A 39 -13.51 6.99 1.85
C LEU A 39 -14.87 7.64 1.57
N GLU A 40 -15.70 7.84 2.59
CA GLU A 40 -17.02 8.45 2.47
C GLU A 40 -16.95 9.92 2.02
N ALA A 41 -16.01 10.69 2.56
CA ALA A 41 -15.86 12.10 2.24
C ALA A 41 -15.28 12.37 0.84
N THR A 42 -14.45 11.45 0.32
CA THR A 42 -13.64 11.73 -0.88
C THR A 42 -14.01 10.89 -2.09
N GLY A 43 -14.64 9.73 -1.91
CA GLY A 43 -14.91 8.78 -2.98
C GLY A 43 -13.62 8.21 -3.60
N LEU A 44 -12.57 8.01 -2.81
CA LEU A 44 -11.33 7.36 -3.24
C LEU A 44 -11.61 5.96 -3.78
N PHE A 45 -10.88 5.57 -4.81
CA PHE A 45 -10.93 4.22 -5.35
C PHE A 45 -10.16 3.22 -4.49
N GLY A 46 -9.12 3.68 -3.80
CA GLY A 46 -8.36 2.81 -2.92
C GLY A 46 -7.19 3.48 -2.22
N MET A 47 -6.46 2.67 -1.50
CA MET A 47 -5.30 3.07 -0.71
C MET A 47 -4.14 2.11 -1.00
N ILE A 48 -2.92 2.64 -0.96
CA ILE A 48 -1.68 1.87 -1.13
C ILE A 48 -0.84 2.05 0.13
N GLY A 49 -0.27 0.98 0.65
CA GLY A 49 0.58 1.03 1.83
C GLY A 49 1.30 -0.29 2.10
N LYS A 50 1.68 -0.54 3.34
CA LYS A 50 2.18 -1.85 3.80
C LYS A 50 1.46 -2.27 5.08
N ALA A 51 1.65 -3.53 5.48
CA ALA A 51 0.99 -4.22 6.59
C ALA A 51 -0.51 -4.49 6.34
N ASP A 52 -1.10 -5.22 7.24
CA ASP A 52 -2.51 -5.56 7.22
C ASP A 52 -3.41 -4.36 7.61
N ARG A 53 -4.70 -4.53 7.44
CA ARG A 53 -5.71 -3.56 7.87
C ARG A 53 -6.60 -4.21 8.93
N GLY A 54 -6.98 -3.43 9.94
CA GLY A 54 -7.89 -3.89 10.97
C GLY A 54 -9.32 -4.11 10.46
N PRO A 55 -10.15 -4.86 11.22
CA PRO A 55 -11.51 -5.24 10.78
C PRO A 55 -12.38 -4.06 10.38
N ALA A 56 -12.35 -2.97 11.15
CA ALA A 56 -13.14 -1.77 10.86
C ALA A 56 -12.73 -1.09 9.53
N ALA A 57 -11.44 -1.10 9.21
CA ALA A 57 -10.95 -0.58 7.94
C ALA A 57 -11.34 -1.48 6.77
N VAL A 58 -11.26 -2.80 6.94
CA VAL A 58 -11.70 -3.79 5.93
C VAL A 58 -13.20 -3.63 5.63
N GLU A 59 -14.02 -3.45 6.66
CA GLU A 59 -15.45 -3.18 6.52
C GLU A 59 -15.71 -1.88 5.75
N ALA A 60 -15.00 -0.80 6.11
CA ALA A 60 -15.10 0.48 5.40
C ALA A 60 -14.71 0.37 3.92
N ILE A 61 -13.66 -0.40 3.60
CA ILE A 61 -13.23 -0.67 2.23
C ILE A 61 -14.35 -1.37 1.46
N LYS A 62 -14.95 -2.41 2.03
CA LYS A 62 -16.06 -3.16 1.45
C LYS A 62 -17.29 -2.27 1.18
N ASP A 63 -17.71 -1.50 2.18
CA ASP A 63 -18.90 -0.66 2.11
C ASP A 63 -18.78 0.41 1.02
N ASN A 64 -17.60 0.98 0.86
CA ASN A 64 -17.31 2.02 -0.13
C ASN A 64 -16.84 1.46 -1.49
N LYS A 65 -16.84 0.13 -1.68
CA LYS A 65 -16.35 -0.52 -2.91
C LYS A 65 -14.95 -0.07 -3.31
N ALA A 66 -14.14 0.22 -2.31
CA ALA A 66 -12.75 0.59 -2.47
C ALA A 66 -11.84 -0.66 -2.45
N THR A 67 -10.54 -0.47 -2.58
CA THR A 67 -9.54 -1.54 -2.45
C THR A 67 -8.35 -1.08 -1.62
N TYR A 68 -7.65 -2.03 -1.03
CA TYR A 68 -6.35 -1.77 -0.43
C TYR A 68 -5.28 -2.58 -1.14
N LEU A 69 -4.30 -1.87 -1.65
CA LEU A 69 -3.16 -2.43 -2.36
C LEU A 69 -1.93 -2.35 -1.45
N MET A 70 -1.09 -3.35 -1.53
CA MET A 70 0.16 -3.39 -0.78
C MET A 70 1.34 -3.23 -1.74
N ALA A 71 2.16 -2.21 -1.50
CA ALA A 71 3.45 -2.06 -2.14
C ALA A 71 4.53 -2.78 -1.31
N VAL A 72 5.63 -3.17 -1.96
CA VAL A 72 6.69 -3.96 -1.32
C VAL A 72 7.53 -3.08 -0.40
N GLY A 73 7.54 -3.41 0.90
CA GLY A 73 8.46 -2.82 1.87
C GLY A 73 9.90 -3.20 1.56
N GLY A 74 10.83 -2.25 1.77
CA GLY A 74 12.25 -2.46 1.44
C GLY A 74 12.62 -2.19 -0.02
N ALA A 75 11.66 -1.99 -0.92
CA ALA A 75 11.86 -1.71 -2.34
C ALA A 75 11.65 -0.22 -2.69
N ALA A 76 11.96 0.69 -1.76
CA ALA A 76 11.65 2.12 -1.88
C ALA A 76 12.22 2.77 -3.15
N TYR A 77 13.44 2.39 -3.53
CA TYR A 77 14.08 2.87 -4.76
C TYR A 77 13.40 2.33 -6.02
N LEU A 78 12.99 1.05 -6.02
CA LEU A 78 12.26 0.46 -7.14
C LEU A 78 10.90 1.15 -7.33
N VAL A 79 10.20 1.41 -6.23
CA VAL A 79 8.90 2.09 -6.25
C VAL A 79 9.04 3.53 -6.76
N SER A 80 10.11 4.26 -6.39
CA SER A 80 10.32 5.63 -6.89
C SER A 80 10.51 5.68 -8.41
N LYS A 81 11.05 4.63 -9.03
CA LYS A 81 11.17 4.53 -10.49
C LYS A 81 9.82 4.48 -11.22
N ALA A 82 8.76 4.06 -10.54
CA ALA A 82 7.40 4.08 -11.10
C ALA A 82 6.76 5.48 -11.03
N VAL A 83 7.32 6.43 -10.29
CA VAL A 83 6.83 7.81 -10.20
C VAL A 83 7.40 8.60 -11.37
N ARG A 84 6.52 9.09 -12.26
CA ARG A 84 6.89 9.86 -13.46
C ARG A 84 6.82 11.36 -13.22
N GLU A 85 5.91 11.81 -12.35
CA GLU A 85 5.77 13.20 -11.95
C GLU A 85 5.44 13.29 -10.47
N ALA A 86 5.94 14.32 -9.80
CA ALA A 86 5.67 14.62 -8.40
C ALA A 86 5.41 16.13 -8.24
N GLU A 87 4.30 16.47 -7.62
CA GLU A 87 3.89 17.86 -7.34
C GLU A 87 3.43 17.96 -5.89
N VAL A 88 3.95 18.91 -5.14
CA VAL A 88 3.43 19.22 -3.80
C VAL A 88 2.13 20.00 -3.95
N VAL A 89 1.03 19.47 -3.43
CA VAL A 89 -0.31 20.07 -3.55
C VAL A 89 -0.79 20.72 -2.26
N ALA A 90 -0.26 20.31 -1.09
CA ALA A 90 -0.58 20.94 0.19
C ALA A 90 0.51 20.67 1.24
N PHE A 91 0.59 21.54 2.25
CA PHE A 91 1.49 21.43 3.40
C PHE A 91 2.98 21.33 3.02
N ALA A 92 3.43 22.18 2.09
CA ALA A 92 4.81 22.19 1.60
C ALA A 92 5.84 22.39 2.70
N ASP A 93 5.47 23.09 3.77
CA ASP A 93 6.31 23.34 4.96
C ASP A 93 6.62 22.06 5.77
N LEU A 94 5.87 20.97 5.54
CA LEU A 94 6.09 19.69 6.20
C LEU A 94 7.10 18.77 5.47
N GLY A 95 7.71 19.22 4.37
CA GLY A 95 8.71 18.44 3.64
C GLY A 95 8.15 17.08 3.18
N MET A 96 8.81 15.97 3.57
CA MET A 96 8.35 14.62 3.19
C MET A 96 6.96 14.23 3.72
N GLU A 97 6.43 14.94 4.70
CA GLU A 97 5.07 14.76 5.23
C GLU A 97 4.02 15.62 4.48
N ALA A 98 4.43 16.39 3.48
CA ALA A 98 3.52 17.14 2.62
C ALA A 98 2.60 16.20 1.83
N ILE A 99 1.51 16.74 1.29
CA ILE A 99 0.67 15.99 0.35
C ILE A 99 1.21 16.19 -1.06
N TYR A 100 1.62 15.09 -1.66
CA TYR A 100 2.08 15.05 -3.04
C TYR A 100 1.01 14.48 -3.97
N LYS A 101 0.98 14.98 -5.19
CA LYS A 101 0.32 14.34 -6.32
C LYS A 101 1.39 13.65 -7.16
N PHE A 102 1.27 12.33 -7.31
CA PHE A 102 2.13 11.54 -8.17
C PHE A 102 1.41 11.11 -9.44
N VAL A 103 2.10 11.15 -10.56
CA VAL A 103 1.77 10.38 -11.74
C VAL A 103 2.63 9.12 -11.71
N VAL A 104 2.00 7.95 -11.72
CA VAL A 104 2.69 6.66 -11.61
C VAL A 104 2.43 5.78 -12.82
N GLU A 105 3.44 5.00 -13.20
CA GLU A 105 3.37 4.03 -14.29
C GLU A 105 4.10 2.76 -13.86
N ASP A 106 3.44 1.60 -14.07
CA ASP A 106 3.99 0.27 -13.75
C ASP A 106 4.43 0.10 -12.29
N MET A 107 3.73 0.75 -11.35
CA MET A 107 4.00 0.58 -9.92
C MET A 107 3.61 -0.82 -9.46
N PRO A 108 4.57 -1.64 -8.97
CA PRO A 108 4.28 -3.00 -8.54
C PRO A 108 3.50 -2.99 -7.21
N VAL A 109 2.28 -3.49 -7.24
CA VAL A 109 1.41 -3.61 -6.07
C VAL A 109 0.66 -4.95 -6.07
N SER A 110 0.26 -5.41 -4.89
CA SER A 110 -0.59 -6.59 -4.71
C SER A 110 -1.90 -6.21 -4.07
N VAL A 111 -3.03 -6.81 -4.50
CA VAL A 111 -4.32 -6.62 -3.86
C VAL A 111 -4.29 -7.30 -2.49
N ALA A 112 -4.35 -6.49 -1.43
CA ALA A 112 -4.35 -6.98 -0.05
C ALA A 112 -5.76 -7.07 0.56
N VAL A 113 -6.65 -6.14 0.19
CA VAL A 113 -8.09 -6.22 0.48
C VAL A 113 -8.85 -5.84 -0.78
N ASP A 114 -9.71 -6.72 -1.25
CA ASP A 114 -10.55 -6.50 -2.43
C ASP A 114 -11.84 -5.71 -2.11
N VAL A 115 -12.60 -5.37 -3.14
CA VAL A 115 -13.86 -4.62 -3.03
C VAL A 115 -14.98 -5.35 -2.28
N ASN A 116 -14.80 -6.65 -2.01
CA ASN A 116 -15.73 -7.47 -1.23
C ASN A 116 -15.30 -7.58 0.23
N GLY A 117 -14.17 -6.98 0.61
CA GLY A 117 -13.60 -7.06 1.94
C GLY A 117 -12.82 -8.36 2.19
N THR A 118 -12.43 -9.08 1.14
CA THR A 118 -11.57 -10.26 1.29
C THR A 118 -10.14 -9.81 1.54
N SER A 119 -9.60 -10.13 2.71
CA SER A 119 -8.21 -9.81 3.07
C SER A 119 -7.31 -11.01 2.88
N ILE A 120 -6.24 -10.83 2.11
CA ILE A 120 -5.21 -11.87 1.93
C ILE A 120 -4.50 -12.20 3.26
N HIS A 121 -4.33 -11.21 4.14
CA HIS A 121 -3.73 -11.43 5.45
C HIS A 121 -4.59 -12.32 6.37
N ALA A 122 -5.91 -12.31 6.19
CA ALA A 122 -6.82 -13.17 6.93
C ALA A 122 -6.97 -14.56 6.30
N THR A 123 -6.86 -14.66 4.97
CA THR A 123 -7.14 -15.90 4.23
C THR A 123 -5.89 -16.73 3.95
N ALA A 124 -4.80 -16.10 3.51
CA ALA A 124 -3.58 -16.82 3.11
C ALA A 124 -2.94 -17.63 4.26
N PRO A 125 -2.83 -17.15 5.50
CA PRO A 125 -2.28 -17.95 6.59
C PRO A 125 -3.06 -19.25 6.80
N LYS A 126 -4.40 -19.22 6.73
CA LYS A 126 -5.23 -20.42 6.90
C LYS A 126 -5.00 -21.44 5.79
N ILE A 127 -4.85 -20.97 4.55
CA ILE A 127 -4.58 -21.82 3.38
C ILE A 127 -3.22 -22.53 3.54
N TRP A 128 -2.21 -21.78 3.98
CA TRP A 128 -0.87 -22.34 4.12
C TRP A 128 -0.70 -23.19 5.38
N GLN A 129 -1.36 -22.85 6.49
CA GLN A 129 -1.40 -23.69 7.69
C GLN A 129 -1.96 -25.08 7.38
N ALA A 130 -2.97 -25.20 6.52
CA ALA A 130 -3.52 -26.47 6.10
C ALA A 130 -2.53 -27.33 5.27
N LYS A 131 -1.43 -26.74 4.79
CA LYS A 131 -0.37 -27.41 4.01
C LYS A 131 0.85 -27.73 4.85
N ILE A 132 0.94 -27.27 6.10
CA ILE A 132 2.06 -27.60 7.01
C ILE A 132 2.09 -29.11 7.20
N GLY A 133 3.28 -29.72 7.11
CA GLY A 133 3.51 -31.18 7.15
C GLY A 133 3.26 -31.90 5.83
N LYS A 134 2.72 -31.20 4.80
CA LYS A 134 2.57 -31.75 3.45
C LYS A 134 3.59 -31.19 2.46
N ILE A 135 4.36 -30.21 2.88
CA ILE A 135 5.43 -29.62 2.07
C ILE A 135 6.67 -30.52 2.20
N PRO A 136 7.25 -31.01 1.10
CA PRO A 136 8.47 -31.82 1.16
C PRO A 136 9.60 -31.00 1.81
N VAL A 137 10.18 -31.55 2.85
CA VAL A 137 11.42 -30.98 3.43
C VAL A 137 12.59 -31.49 2.60
N VAL A 138 13.32 -30.62 1.94
CA VAL A 138 14.56 -30.97 1.27
C VAL A 138 15.62 -31.08 2.35
N ASP A 139 16.16 -32.28 2.55
CA ASP A 139 17.23 -32.51 3.50
C ASP A 139 18.50 -31.82 2.97
N ALA A 140 18.92 -30.74 3.59
CA ALA A 140 20.13 -29.99 3.19
C ALA A 140 21.45 -30.77 3.44
N ALA A 141 21.35 -31.96 4.06
CA ALA A 141 22.47 -32.83 4.33
C ALA A 141 22.77 -33.89 3.23
N ALA A 142 22.04 -33.88 2.11
CA ALA A 142 22.19 -34.81 0.99
C ALA A 142 22.98 -34.22 -0.19
N GLY A 143 23.89 -33.25 0.08
CA GLY A 143 24.76 -32.64 -0.93
C GLY A 143 26.23 -32.75 -0.53
#